data_4470fc5c1dfb2e0916338c9987fadb79
#
_entry.id   4470fc5c1dfb2e0916338c9987fadb79
#
_cell.length_a   1.000
_cell.length_b   1.000
_cell.length_c   1.000
_cell.angle_alpha   90.00
_cell.angle_beta   90.00
_cell.angle_gamma   90.00
#
_symmetry.space_group_name_H-M   'P 1'
#
loop_
_entity.id
_entity.type
_entity.pdbx_description
1 polymer ?
#
loop_
_entity_poly.entity_id
_entity_poly.type
_entity_poly.pdbx_seq_one_letter_code
_entity_poly.pdbx_strand_id
1 'polypeptide(L)'
;MKFNSYKLQDVCDFIDYRGKTPTKTKSGVPLVTAKIIKNGVIMAPQEFIAEENYDEWMRRGIPQKGDIVFTTEAPLAEVAEIKTDDKLAFAQRVIIMEPKKEYLNNHYFLYALQDKKLKNCIATRASGTTVIGIKSAELKKIIIDLPSIQIQEKIADILYLLDEKIAINVAVNDNLQEQAFALFDQLMLDAGDSKCLVTEIAYINPKRPLKKNQMARCIDMSQLSTTGSFPSGWEMKSFNGGMRFTNGDTILARITPCLENGKTAYINFLDDKEIAFGSTEYIVLAPKEGVPPEYLYCLARYPAFVDYAVKNMNGSSGRQRVSADTIGQFVINCPNEDDLMDFGNIASTLFMKMKSNSLENLRLASLRDALLPKLMSGEIDVSNIEF
;
A
#
# COMPACT_ATOMS: atom_id res chain seq x y z
N MET A 1 -7.63 32.53 10.05
CA MET A 1 -6.92 32.62 8.74
C MET A 1 -7.76 33.34 7.68
N LYS A 2 -7.13 34.12 6.77
CA LYS A 2 -7.80 34.74 5.61
C LYS A 2 -7.46 33.97 4.35
N PHE A 3 -8.45 33.68 3.51
CA PHE A 3 -8.29 32.98 2.25
C PHE A 3 -8.60 33.88 1.06
N ASN A 4 -7.86 33.72 -0.04
CA ASN A 4 -8.14 34.36 -1.32
C ASN A 4 -8.46 33.27 -2.34
N SER A 5 -9.46 33.51 -3.19
CA SER A 5 -9.90 32.55 -4.20
C SER A 5 -9.20 32.76 -5.53
N TYR A 6 -8.67 31.69 -6.10
CA TYR A 6 -7.97 31.69 -7.39
C TYR A 6 -8.53 30.57 -8.27
N LYS A 7 -8.45 30.72 -9.59
CA LYS A 7 -8.62 29.58 -10.50
C LYS A 7 -7.31 28.80 -10.54
N LEU A 8 -7.36 27.48 -10.69
CA LEU A 8 -6.14 26.66 -10.80
C LEU A 8 -5.21 27.14 -11.91
N GLN A 9 -5.75 27.58 -13.07
CA GLN A 9 -4.93 28.12 -14.17
C GLN A 9 -4.14 29.40 -13.83
N ASP A 10 -4.55 30.13 -12.80
CA ASP A 10 -3.89 31.37 -12.41
C ASP A 10 -2.67 31.09 -11.51
N VAL A 11 -2.72 29.96 -10.77
CA VAL A 11 -1.73 29.56 -9.75
C VAL A 11 -0.91 28.32 -10.11
N CYS A 12 -1.21 27.66 -11.24
CA CYS A 12 -0.48 26.49 -11.78
C CYS A 12 -0.32 26.57 -13.29
N ASP A 13 0.78 26.07 -13.78
CA ASP A 13 0.95 25.69 -15.18
C ASP A 13 0.61 24.19 -15.36
N PHE A 14 0.35 23.76 -16.59
CA PHE A 14 -0.21 22.43 -16.85
C PHE A 14 0.49 21.78 -18.04
N ILE A 15 1.07 20.61 -17.85
CA ILE A 15 1.56 19.74 -18.91
C ILE A 15 0.54 18.62 -19.12
N ASP A 16 -0.05 18.55 -20.31
CA ASP A 16 -1.15 17.64 -20.64
C ASP A 16 -0.71 16.63 -21.72
N TYR A 17 -0.45 15.38 -21.32
CA TYR A 17 -0.01 14.30 -22.22
C TYR A 17 -1.16 13.54 -22.89
N ARG A 18 -2.41 13.95 -22.71
CA ARG A 18 -3.56 13.25 -23.28
C ARG A 18 -3.55 13.26 -24.83
N GLY A 19 -4.09 12.23 -25.42
CA GLY A 19 -4.34 12.11 -26.85
C GLY A 19 -3.64 10.97 -27.56
N LYS A 20 -2.52 10.47 -27.05
CA LYS A 20 -1.82 9.29 -27.60
C LYS A 20 -1.40 8.35 -26.47
N THR A 21 -1.30 7.07 -26.78
CA THR A 21 -0.72 6.07 -25.88
C THR A 21 0.72 5.81 -26.33
N PRO A 22 1.72 5.86 -25.44
CA PRO A 22 3.09 5.54 -25.82
C PRO A 22 3.22 4.04 -26.12
N THR A 23 4.17 3.69 -26.99
CA THR A 23 4.54 2.29 -27.20
C THR A 23 5.29 1.79 -25.95
N LYS A 24 4.72 0.77 -25.29
CA LYS A 24 5.28 0.21 -24.07
C LYS A 24 6.35 -0.82 -24.37
N THR A 25 7.37 -0.84 -23.51
CA THR A 25 8.50 -1.78 -23.54
C THR A 25 8.64 -2.48 -22.19
N LYS A 26 9.48 -3.53 -22.13
CA LYS A 26 9.78 -4.25 -20.87
C LYS A 26 10.85 -3.55 -20.02
N SER A 27 11.61 -2.65 -20.62
CA SER A 27 12.69 -1.89 -19.98
C SER A 27 12.85 -0.53 -20.68
N GLY A 28 13.56 0.41 -20.05
CA GLY A 28 13.77 1.76 -20.55
C GLY A 28 13.36 2.81 -19.53
N VAL A 29 12.81 3.94 -19.97
CA VAL A 29 12.33 4.99 -19.09
C VAL A 29 11.01 4.56 -18.43
N PRO A 30 10.91 4.61 -17.09
CA PRO A 30 9.70 4.25 -16.36
C PRO A 30 8.48 5.06 -16.81
N LEU A 31 7.34 4.38 -17.04
CA LEU A 31 6.09 5.00 -17.48
C LEU A 31 5.09 5.12 -16.33
N VAL A 32 4.85 6.35 -15.90
CA VAL A 32 3.83 6.65 -14.88
C VAL A 32 2.44 6.66 -15.52
N THR A 33 1.59 5.74 -15.07
CA THR A 33 0.20 5.62 -15.52
C THR A 33 -0.76 5.96 -14.38
N ALA A 34 -2.00 6.32 -14.69
CA ALA A 34 -3.01 6.61 -13.68
C ALA A 34 -3.23 5.47 -12.66
N LYS A 35 -2.94 4.22 -13.04
CA LYS A 35 -3.11 3.04 -12.17
C LYS A 35 -2.17 3.01 -10.97
N ILE A 36 -0.98 3.60 -11.12
CA ILE A 36 0.07 3.58 -10.08
C ILE A 36 0.13 4.85 -9.24
N ILE A 37 -0.82 5.78 -9.45
CA ILE A 37 -0.96 7.00 -8.65
C ILE A 37 -2.05 6.75 -7.62
N LYS A 38 -1.68 6.72 -6.34
CA LYS A 38 -2.62 6.44 -5.23
C LYS A 38 -2.16 7.10 -3.95
N ASN A 39 -3.09 7.69 -3.22
CA ASN A 39 -2.88 8.20 -1.86
C ASN A 39 -1.65 9.12 -1.73
N GLY A 40 -1.42 10.00 -2.69
CA GLY A 40 -0.30 10.93 -2.66
C GLY A 40 1.04 10.37 -3.16
N VAL A 41 1.09 9.12 -3.62
CA VAL A 41 2.33 8.43 -3.99
C VAL A 41 2.27 7.87 -5.40
N ILE A 42 3.39 7.94 -6.12
CA ILE A 42 3.63 7.18 -7.36
C ILE A 42 4.22 5.83 -6.95
N MET A 43 3.45 4.75 -7.16
CA MET A 43 3.93 3.39 -6.92
C MET A 43 4.99 3.00 -7.96
N ALA A 44 5.80 1.97 -7.66
CA ALA A 44 6.85 1.49 -8.56
C ALA A 44 6.30 1.17 -9.96
N PRO A 45 6.80 1.83 -11.03
CA PRO A 45 6.39 1.58 -12.41
C PRO A 45 6.75 0.16 -12.85
N GLN A 46 5.80 -0.49 -13.54
CA GLN A 46 5.99 -1.81 -14.15
C GLN A 46 5.97 -1.75 -15.69
N GLU A 47 5.70 -0.57 -16.23
CA GLU A 47 5.66 -0.30 -17.65
C GLU A 47 6.73 0.73 -17.99
N PHE A 48 7.30 0.65 -19.20
CA PHE A 48 8.40 1.50 -19.63
C PHE A 48 8.14 1.97 -21.06
N ILE A 49 8.89 2.98 -21.51
CA ILE A 49 9.03 3.35 -22.92
C ILE A 49 10.50 3.24 -23.31
N ALA A 50 10.77 3.01 -24.60
CA ALA A 50 12.13 2.99 -25.11
C ALA A 50 12.81 4.36 -24.89
N GLU A 51 14.09 4.37 -24.53
CA GLU A 51 14.82 5.60 -24.18
C GLU A 51 14.94 6.55 -25.37
N GLU A 52 15.12 6.03 -26.58
CA GLU A 52 15.16 6.79 -27.84
C GLU A 52 13.84 7.51 -28.16
N ASN A 53 12.72 7.08 -27.59
CA ASN A 53 11.41 7.69 -27.80
C ASN A 53 11.05 8.73 -26.74
N TYR A 54 11.89 8.90 -25.72
CA TYR A 54 11.58 9.77 -24.56
C TYR A 54 11.37 11.23 -24.96
N ASP A 55 12.31 11.81 -25.68
CA ASP A 55 12.27 13.24 -26.04
C ASP A 55 11.09 13.56 -26.96
N GLU A 56 10.80 12.68 -27.94
CA GLU A 56 9.64 12.84 -28.82
C GLU A 56 8.33 12.73 -28.03
N TRP A 57 8.27 11.81 -27.06
CA TRP A 57 7.09 11.61 -26.23
C TRP A 57 6.87 12.78 -25.28
N MET A 58 7.93 13.26 -24.61
CA MET A 58 7.89 14.31 -23.58
C MET A 58 7.95 15.75 -24.15
N ARG A 59 7.75 15.95 -25.45
CA ARG A 59 7.83 17.25 -26.15
C ARG A 59 6.88 18.34 -25.64
N ARG A 60 5.87 17.99 -24.81
CA ARG A 60 4.91 18.96 -24.23
C ARG A 60 5.42 19.65 -22.98
N GLY A 61 6.50 19.19 -22.44
CA GLY A 61 7.16 19.65 -21.23
C GLY A 61 7.79 18.48 -20.47
N ILE A 62 8.79 18.75 -19.66
CA ILE A 62 9.45 17.77 -18.79
C ILE A 62 9.15 18.17 -17.36
N PRO A 63 8.37 17.35 -16.61
CA PRO A 63 8.05 17.63 -15.22
C PRO A 63 9.30 17.70 -14.35
N GLN A 64 9.22 18.49 -13.32
CA GLN A 64 10.29 18.68 -12.34
C GLN A 64 9.91 18.01 -11.01
N LYS A 65 10.91 17.75 -10.19
CA LYS A 65 10.71 17.36 -8.79
C LYS A 65 9.90 18.43 -8.06
N GLY A 66 8.86 18.00 -7.33
CA GLY A 66 7.91 18.87 -6.65
C GLY A 66 6.65 19.17 -7.47
N ASP A 67 6.59 18.84 -8.76
CA ASP A 67 5.36 18.95 -9.54
C ASP A 67 4.34 17.88 -9.10
N ILE A 68 3.07 18.21 -9.30
CA ILE A 68 1.96 17.32 -8.90
C ILE A 68 1.41 16.60 -10.13
N VAL A 69 1.44 15.27 -10.08
CA VAL A 69 0.75 14.41 -11.05
C VAL A 69 -0.70 14.28 -10.64
N PHE A 70 -1.62 14.53 -11.57
CA PHE A 70 -3.06 14.43 -11.38
C PHE A 70 -3.68 13.45 -12.37
N THR A 71 -4.53 12.52 -11.90
CA THR A 71 -5.24 11.60 -12.77
C THR A 71 -6.58 12.18 -13.23
N THR A 72 -6.79 12.19 -14.55
CA THR A 72 -8.01 12.77 -15.13
C THR A 72 -9.18 11.81 -15.17
N GLU A 73 -8.91 10.49 -15.14
CA GLU A 73 -9.91 9.42 -15.18
C GLU A 73 -9.28 8.07 -14.76
N ALA A 74 -10.09 7.13 -14.31
CA ALA A 74 -9.79 5.73 -14.04
C ALA A 74 -8.49 5.43 -13.26
N PRO A 75 -8.34 5.95 -12.03
CA PRO A 75 -9.29 6.71 -11.20
C PRO A 75 -9.25 8.22 -11.47
N LEU A 76 -10.32 8.94 -11.12
CA LEU A 76 -10.39 10.40 -11.18
C LEU A 76 -9.82 11.00 -9.90
N ALA A 77 -9.02 12.08 -10.04
CA ALA A 77 -8.52 12.92 -8.95
C ALA A 77 -7.64 12.21 -7.91
N GLU A 78 -6.92 11.17 -8.34
CA GLU A 78 -5.74 10.74 -7.59
C GLU A 78 -4.57 11.68 -7.92
N VAL A 79 -3.75 11.95 -6.92
CA VAL A 79 -2.62 12.87 -7.03
C VAL A 79 -1.39 12.29 -6.38
N ALA A 80 -0.22 12.69 -6.85
CA ALA A 80 1.05 12.41 -6.22
C ALA A 80 2.08 13.48 -6.57
N GLU A 81 3.04 13.70 -5.68
CA GLU A 81 4.20 14.55 -5.95
C GLU A 81 5.30 13.76 -6.68
N ILE A 82 5.98 14.38 -7.62
CA ILE A 82 7.19 13.85 -8.24
C ILE A 82 8.35 14.06 -7.26
N LYS A 83 8.87 12.98 -6.68
CA LYS A 83 9.90 13.01 -5.63
C LYS A 83 11.33 12.77 -6.14
N THR A 84 11.51 12.45 -7.44
CA THR A 84 12.80 12.13 -8.05
C THR A 84 13.15 13.11 -9.15
N ASP A 85 14.45 13.28 -9.39
CA ASP A 85 15.00 13.97 -10.57
C ASP A 85 15.27 13.00 -11.73
N ASP A 86 15.01 11.70 -11.56
CA ASP A 86 15.15 10.70 -12.62
C ASP A 86 14.13 10.93 -13.73
N LYS A 87 14.49 10.50 -14.95
CA LYS A 87 13.58 10.54 -16.10
C LYS A 87 12.34 9.68 -15.84
N LEU A 88 11.17 10.30 -15.93
CA LEU A 88 9.87 9.63 -15.89
C LEU A 88 9.07 10.01 -17.13
N ALA A 89 8.47 9.05 -17.79
CA ALA A 89 7.48 9.27 -18.83
C ALA A 89 6.07 9.21 -18.24
N PHE A 90 5.13 9.97 -18.81
CA PHE A 90 3.76 10.05 -18.30
C PHE A 90 2.75 9.63 -19.35
N ALA A 91 1.78 8.81 -18.95
CA ALA A 91 0.75 8.27 -19.83
C ALA A 91 -0.41 9.26 -20.04
N GLN A 92 -1.28 8.95 -21.00
CA GLN A 92 -2.34 9.82 -21.52
C GLN A 92 -3.46 10.23 -20.52
N ARG A 93 -3.55 9.61 -19.36
CA ARG A 93 -4.62 9.87 -18.35
C ARG A 93 -4.14 10.71 -17.19
N VAL A 94 -2.99 11.33 -17.34
CA VAL A 94 -2.41 12.20 -16.34
C VAL A 94 -2.19 13.61 -16.88
N ILE A 95 -2.29 14.58 -15.98
CA ILE A 95 -1.90 15.97 -16.20
C ILE A 95 -0.86 16.28 -15.10
N ILE A 96 0.22 16.96 -15.48
CA ILE A 96 1.14 17.51 -14.49
C ILE A 96 0.68 18.94 -14.21
N MET A 97 0.68 19.28 -12.93
CA MET A 97 0.44 20.63 -12.44
C MET A 97 1.74 21.15 -11.82
N GLU A 98 2.22 22.26 -12.36
CA GLU A 98 3.42 22.97 -11.90
C GLU A 98 2.98 24.17 -11.06
N PRO A 99 3.05 24.10 -9.71
CA PRO A 99 2.62 25.18 -8.84
C PRO A 99 3.50 26.43 -9.02
N LYS A 100 2.88 27.61 -9.18
CA LYS A 100 3.58 28.89 -9.20
C LYS A 100 3.93 29.30 -7.77
N LYS A 101 5.23 29.28 -7.45
CA LYS A 101 5.77 29.44 -6.09
C LYS A 101 5.36 30.74 -5.38
N GLU A 102 5.02 31.80 -6.13
CA GLU A 102 4.50 33.05 -5.56
C GLU A 102 3.08 32.93 -4.96
N TYR A 103 2.31 31.90 -5.37
CA TYR A 103 0.93 31.68 -4.92
C TYR A 103 0.75 30.39 -4.15
N LEU A 104 1.55 29.35 -4.44
CA LEU A 104 1.22 27.99 -4.07
C LEU A 104 2.44 27.16 -3.67
N ASN A 105 2.44 26.68 -2.43
CA ASN A 105 3.41 25.71 -1.94
C ASN A 105 3.05 24.30 -2.48
N ASN A 106 4.05 23.55 -2.95
CA ASN A 106 3.85 22.25 -3.60
C ASN A 106 3.19 21.22 -2.68
N HIS A 107 3.71 21.07 -1.45
CA HIS A 107 3.14 20.11 -0.49
C HIS A 107 1.73 20.53 -0.04
N TYR A 108 1.51 21.82 0.22
CA TYR A 108 0.17 22.32 0.49
C TYR A 108 -0.80 21.97 -0.63
N PHE A 109 -0.38 22.16 -1.88
CA PHE A 109 -1.20 21.87 -3.05
C PHE A 109 -1.53 20.37 -3.16
N LEU A 110 -0.56 19.51 -2.90
CA LEU A 110 -0.77 18.06 -2.83
C LEU A 110 -1.91 17.72 -1.86
N TYR A 111 -1.89 18.29 -0.65
CA TYR A 111 -2.92 18.04 0.37
C TYR A 111 -4.25 18.72 0.03
N ALA A 112 -4.24 19.92 -0.52
CA ALA A 112 -5.45 20.61 -0.97
C ALA A 112 -6.19 19.79 -2.03
N LEU A 113 -5.47 19.15 -2.96
CA LEU A 113 -6.07 18.25 -3.97
C LEU A 113 -6.61 16.94 -3.38
N GLN A 114 -6.10 16.52 -2.22
CA GLN A 114 -6.61 15.34 -1.50
C GLN A 114 -7.82 15.66 -0.61
N ASP A 115 -8.04 16.95 -0.27
CA ASP A 115 -9.18 17.34 0.54
C ASP A 115 -10.52 17.05 -0.14
N LYS A 116 -11.47 16.54 0.65
CA LYS A 116 -12.80 16.14 0.18
C LYS A 116 -13.56 17.28 -0.50
N LYS A 117 -13.43 18.53 -0.01
CA LYS A 117 -14.10 19.70 -0.59
C LYS A 117 -13.66 19.90 -2.05
N LEU A 118 -12.35 19.89 -2.30
CA LEU A 118 -11.81 20.10 -3.64
C LEU A 118 -12.04 18.89 -4.54
N LYS A 119 -11.89 17.66 -4.02
CA LYS A 119 -12.25 16.42 -4.76
C LYS A 119 -13.72 16.45 -5.20
N ASN A 120 -14.65 16.88 -4.36
CA ASN A 120 -16.05 17.02 -4.72
C ASN A 120 -16.26 18.09 -5.81
N CYS A 121 -15.57 19.24 -5.73
CA CYS A 121 -15.61 20.25 -6.79
C CYS A 121 -15.11 19.71 -8.14
N ILE A 122 -14.08 18.89 -8.13
CA ILE A 122 -13.54 18.21 -9.32
C ILE A 122 -14.60 17.22 -9.87
N ALA A 123 -15.16 16.38 -8.99
CA ALA A 123 -16.14 15.37 -9.37
C ALA A 123 -17.42 15.97 -9.99
N THR A 124 -17.90 17.10 -9.50
CA THR A 124 -19.10 17.79 -10.04
C THR A 124 -18.89 18.38 -11.45
N ARG A 125 -17.63 18.60 -11.85
CA ARG A 125 -17.25 19.07 -13.20
C ARG A 125 -16.81 17.95 -14.12
N ALA A 126 -16.72 16.75 -13.61
CA ALA A 126 -16.39 15.57 -14.39
C ALA A 126 -17.60 15.14 -15.25
N SER A 127 -17.34 14.50 -16.36
CA SER A 127 -18.34 14.00 -17.28
C SER A 127 -17.95 12.61 -17.81
N GLY A 128 -18.91 11.86 -18.30
CA GLY A 128 -18.71 10.52 -18.86
C GLY A 128 -19.76 9.55 -18.37
N THR A 129 -20.19 8.64 -19.23
CA THR A 129 -21.23 7.62 -18.93
C THR A 129 -20.61 6.30 -18.47
N THR A 130 -19.50 5.89 -19.07
CA THR A 130 -18.81 4.63 -18.75
C THR A 130 -17.57 4.86 -17.90
N VAL A 131 -16.80 5.90 -18.21
CA VAL A 131 -15.64 6.32 -17.43
C VAL A 131 -15.82 7.80 -17.10
N ILE A 132 -15.93 8.10 -15.82
CA ILE A 132 -16.03 9.47 -15.32
C ILE A 132 -14.64 10.10 -15.36
N GLY A 133 -14.53 11.26 -16.02
CA GLY A 133 -13.27 11.98 -16.14
C GLY A 133 -13.48 13.49 -16.26
N ILE A 134 -12.42 14.25 -15.99
CA ILE A 134 -12.42 15.71 -16.11
C ILE A 134 -11.63 16.19 -17.33
N LYS A 135 -12.19 17.12 -18.07
CA LYS A 135 -11.45 17.78 -19.17
C LYS A 135 -10.50 18.83 -18.60
N SER A 136 -9.31 19.00 -19.21
CA SER A 136 -8.33 20.01 -18.80
C SER A 136 -8.92 21.41 -18.70
N ALA A 137 -9.77 21.79 -19.65
CA ALA A 137 -10.44 23.09 -19.65
C ALA A 137 -11.36 23.31 -18.42
N GLU A 138 -11.99 22.24 -17.91
CA GLU A 138 -12.82 22.32 -16.70
C GLU A 138 -11.97 22.27 -15.43
N LEU A 139 -10.89 21.46 -15.43
CA LEU A 139 -9.93 21.41 -14.32
C LEU A 139 -9.30 22.79 -14.08
N LYS A 140 -8.88 23.47 -15.15
CA LYS A 140 -8.29 24.84 -15.10
C LYS A 140 -9.20 25.90 -14.48
N LYS A 141 -10.53 25.71 -14.56
CA LYS A 141 -11.54 26.64 -14.00
C LYS A 141 -11.89 26.37 -12.54
N ILE A 142 -11.39 25.26 -11.96
CA ILE A 142 -11.62 24.95 -10.54
C ILE A 142 -11.10 26.12 -9.69
N ILE A 143 -11.91 26.50 -8.71
CA ILE A 143 -11.52 27.53 -7.74
C ILE A 143 -10.89 26.84 -6.53
N ILE A 144 -9.74 27.34 -6.12
CA ILE A 144 -9.04 26.96 -4.90
C ILE A 144 -8.93 28.19 -3.98
N ASP A 145 -9.23 28.00 -2.71
CA ASP A 145 -9.09 29.01 -1.68
C ASP A 145 -7.71 28.84 -1.01
N LEU A 146 -6.86 29.84 -1.09
CA LEU A 146 -5.49 29.81 -0.60
C LEU A 146 -5.28 30.80 0.54
N PRO A 147 -4.69 30.38 1.67
CA PRO A 147 -4.17 31.33 2.68
C PRO A 147 -2.83 31.91 2.20
N SER A 148 -2.19 32.74 3.01
CA SER A 148 -0.84 33.25 2.70
C SER A 148 0.17 32.10 2.57
N ILE A 149 1.26 32.30 1.80
CA ILE A 149 2.31 31.29 1.61
C ILE A 149 2.84 30.78 2.95
N GLN A 150 3.09 31.64 3.91
CA GLN A 150 3.58 31.25 5.25
C GLN A 150 2.60 30.32 5.99
N ILE A 151 1.30 30.48 5.79
CA ILE A 151 0.29 29.58 6.37
C ILE A 151 0.24 28.27 5.58
N GLN A 152 0.37 28.32 4.26
CA GLN A 152 0.46 27.11 3.44
C GLN A 152 1.66 26.24 3.84
N GLU A 153 2.82 26.83 4.05
CA GLU A 153 4.04 26.15 4.52
C GLU A 153 3.79 25.47 5.86
N LYS A 154 3.26 26.16 6.85
CA LYS A 154 2.96 25.57 8.17
C LYS A 154 1.97 24.39 8.09
N ILE A 155 0.91 24.50 7.29
CA ILE A 155 -0.05 23.42 7.07
C ILE A 155 0.62 22.25 6.38
N ALA A 156 1.40 22.54 5.34
CA ALA A 156 2.14 21.54 4.58
C ALA A 156 3.13 20.77 5.47
N ASP A 157 3.90 21.46 6.29
CA ASP A 157 4.88 20.87 7.19
C ASP A 157 4.24 19.91 8.19
N ILE A 158 3.10 20.29 8.80
CA ILE A 158 2.36 19.42 9.72
C ILE A 158 1.97 18.09 9.03
N LEU A 159 1.36 18.17 7.86
CA LEU A 159 0.85 16.98 7.16
C LEU A 159 1.99 16.17 6.55
N TYR A 160 3.00 16.85 6.00
CA TYR A 160 4.14 16.21 5.34
C TYR A 160 5.01 15.43 6.33
N LEU A 161 5.25 15.97 7.54
CA LEU A 161 5.98 15.27 8.60
C LEU A 161 5.29 13.96 9.03
N LEU A 162 3.95 13.92 9.02
CA LEU A 162 3.21 12.70 9.30
C LEU A 162 3.42 11.66 8.17
N ASP A 163 3.34 12.07 6.91
CA ASP A 163 3.57 11.18 5.77
C ASP A 163 5.03 10.72 5.66
N GLU A 164 6.01 11.61 5.92
CA GLU A 164 7.43 11.26 5.98
C GLU A 164 7.70 10.22 7.08
N LYS A 165 7.13 10.39 8.27
CA LYS A 165 7.28 9.41 9.35
C LYS A 165 6.68 8.05 8.96
N ILE A 166 5.53 8.03 8.28
CA ILE A 166 4.93 6.81 7.73
C ILE A 166 5.88 6.16 6.71
N ALA A 167 6.43 6.95 5.78
CA ALA A 167 7.34 6.45 4.76
C ALA A 167 8.63 5.86 5.35
N ILE A 168 9.21 6.53 6.35
CA ILE A 168 10.39 6.02 7.09
C ILE A 168 10.05 4.68 7.77
N ASN A 169 8.92 4.59 8.46
CA ASN A 169 8.51 3.37 9.12
C ASN A 169 8.30 2.21 8.13
N VAL A 170 7.75 2.50 6.94
CA VAL A 170 7.61 1.49 5.87
C VAL A 170 8.98 1.02 5.40
N ALA A 171 9.89 1.93 5.09
CA ALA A 171 11.26 1.58 4.64
C ALA A 171 12.03 0.76 5.71
N VAL A 172 11.87 1.12 6.99
CA VAL A 172 12.44 0.33 8.09
C VAL A 172 11.82 -1.06 8.14
N ASN A 173 10.51 -1.18 7.99
CA ASN A 173 9.82 -2.48 8.01
C ASN A 173 10.24 -3.37 6.84
N ASP A 174 10.39 -2.81 5.64
CA ASP A 174 10.86 -3.55 4.46
C ASP A 174 12.27 -4.11 4.72
N ASN A 175 13.20 -3.31 5.26
CA ASN A 175 14.54 -3.76 5.62
C ASN A 175 14.54 -4.84 6.72
N LEU A 176 13.72 -4.68 7.78
CA LEU A 176 13.59 -5.69 8.83
C LEU A 176 13.02 -7.01 8.29
N GLN A 177 12.08 -6.93 7.36
CA GLN A 177 11.51 -8.11 6.70
C GLN A 177 12.54 -8.83 5.82
N GLU A 178 13.35 -8.08 5.05
CA GLU A 178 14.46 -8.64 4.27
C GLU A 178 15.47 -9.36 5.17
N GLN A 179 15.81 -8.79 6.33
CA GLN A 179 16.66 -9.45 7.32
C GLN A 179 16.04 -10.76 7.82
N ALA A 180 14.74 -10.76 8.14
CA ALA A 180 14.05 -11.97 8.59
C ALA A 180 14.03 -13.06 7.49
N PHE A 181 13.86 -12.68 6.23
CA PHE A 181 13.93 -13.63 5.10
C PHE A 181 15.34 -14.16 4.89
N ALA A 182 16.37 -13.32 5.01
CA ALA A 182 17.77 -13.77 4.91
C ALA A 182 18.14 -14.77 6.03
N LEU A 183 17.65 -14.53 7.25
CA LEU A 183 17.80 -15.47 8.36
C LEU A 183 17.08 -16.79 8.10
N PHE A 184 15.87 -16.72 7.54
CA PHE A 184 15.10 -17.91 7.15
C PHE A 184 15.79 -18.70 6.02
N ASP A 185 16.31 -18.03 5.00
CA ASP A 185 17.04 -18.68 3.90
C ASP A 185 18.31 -19.40 4.42
N GLN A 186 19.05 -18.75 5.32
CA GLN A 186 20.22 -19.37 5.96
C GLN A 186 19.82 -20.59 6.79
N LEU A 187 18.74 -20.49 7.56
CA LEU A 187 18.20 -21.61 8.34
C LEU A 187 17.80 -22.79 7.43
N MET A 188 17.25 -22.52 6.24
CA MET A 188 16.91 -23.56 5.26
C MET A 188 18.14 -24.23 4.65
N LEU A 189 19.24 -23.48 4.47
CA LEU A 189 20.50 -24.03 3.98
C LEU A 189 21.18 -24.90 5.04
N ASP A 190 21.18 -24.45 6.30
CA ASP A 190 21.85 -25.14 7.40
C ASP A 190 21.09 -26.41 7.86
N ALA A 191 19.80 -26.51 7.59
CA ALA A 191 18.97 -27.69 7.93
C ALA A 191 19.37 -28.99 7.21
N GLY A 192 20.23 -28.92 6.20
CA GLY A 192 20.74 -30.09 5.46
C GLY A 192 19.64 -30.87 4.73
N ASP A 193 19.74 -32.21 4.78
CA ASP A 193 18.82 -33.12 4.07
C ASP A 193 17.58 -33.52 4.89
N SER A 194 17.48 -33.06 6.13
CA SER A 194 16.29 -33.32 6.96
C SER A 194 15.07 -32.67 6.33
N LYS A 195 13.98 -33.44 6.15
CA LYS A 195 12.74 -32.98 5.51
C LYS A 195 11.56 -33.19 6.43
N CYS A 196 10.61 -32.25 6.39
CA CYS A 196 9.31 -32.41 7.01
C CYS A 196 8.19 -31.83 6.13
N LEU A 197 6.97 -32.22 6.42
CA LEU A 197 5.76 -31.66 5.81
C LEU A 197 5.32 -30.43 6.59
N VAL A 198 4.66 -29.49 5.91
CA VAL A 198 4.04 -28.34 6.60
C VAL A 198 3.09 -28.79 7.70
N THR A 199 2.38 -29.92 7.53
CA THR A 199 1.51 -30.52 8.56
C THR A 199 2.26 -30.98 9.81
N GLU A 200 3.58 -31.16 9.75
CA GLU A 200 4.37 -31.56 10.94
C GLU A 200 4.75 -30.32 11.79
N ILE A 201 4.84 -29.14 11.19
CA ILE A 201 5.22 -27.89 11.85
C ILE A 201 4.08 -26.89 12.07
N ALA A 202 2.94 -27.07 11.41
CA ALA A 202 1.79 -26.18 11.51
C ALA A 202 0.46 -26.94 11.57
N TYR A 203 -0.49 -26.37 12.33
CA TYR A 203 -1.92 -26.70 12.18
C TYR A 203 -2.48 -25.85 11.05
N ILE A 204 -3.17 -26.49 10.10
CA ILE A 204 -3.77 -25.79 8.97
C ILE A 204 -5.25 -25.61 9.22
N ASN A 205 -5.74 -24.36 9.11
CA ASN A 205 -7.13 -23.98 9.36
C ASN A 205 -7.67 -24.46 10.72
N PRO A 206 -6.98 -24.21 11.84
CA PRO A 206 -7.41 -24.69 13.14
C PRO A 206 -8.80 -24.16 13.49
N LYS A 207 -9.63 -24.99 14.12
CA LYS A 207 -10.94 -24.56 14.60
C LYS A 207 -10.79 -23.61 15.79
N ARG A 208 -11.41 -22.43 15.70
CA ARG A 208 -11.42 -21.43 16.77
C ARG A 208 -12.85 -21.03 17.12
N PRO A 209 -13.20 -20.87 18.42
CA PRO A 209 -14.57 -20.54 18.82
C PRO A 209 -14.87 -19.07 18.57
N LEU A 210 -15.77 -18.76 17.64
CA LEU A 210 -16.36 -17.44 17.44
C LEU A 210 -17.83 -17.64 17.12
N LYS A 211 -18.70 -17.05 17.93
CA LYS A 211 -20.17 -17.24 17.81
C LYS A 211 -20.71 -16.43 16.64
N LYS A 212 -21.69 -16.99 15.93
CA LYS A 212 -22.42 -16.27 14.88
C LYS A 212 -23.00 -14.97 15.44
N ASN A 213 -22.91 -13.89 14.66
CA ASN A 213 -23.29 -12.52 15.02
C ASN A 213 -22.45 -11.86 16.14
N GLN A 214 -21.41 -12.50 16.64
CA GLN A 214 -20.47 -11.85 17.55
C GLN A 214 -19.66 -10.78 16.78
N MET A 215 -19.51 -9.58 17.36
CA MET A 215 -18.64 -8.54 16.85
C MET A 215 -17.18 -8.93 17.07
N ALA A 216 -16.38 -8.91 16.01
CA ALA A 216 -14.96 -9.23 16.06
C ALA A 216 -14.20 -8.43 14.98
N ARG A 217 -12.88 -8.32 15.13
CA ARG A 217 -12.03 -7.72 14.09
C ARG A 217 -12.09 -8.57 12.83
N CYS A 218 -12.43 -7.93 11.73
CA CYS A 218 -12.45 -8.53 10.39
C CYS A 218 -11.32 -7.95 9.55
N ILE A 219 -10.50 -8.82 8.99
CA ILE A 219 -9.45 -8.46 8.04
C ILE A 219 -9.87 -8.99 6.67
N ASP A 220 -10.29 -8.08 5.80
CA ASP A 220 -10.70 -8.42 4.44
C ASP A 220 -9.49 -8.62 3.51
N MET A 221 -9.70 -9.29 2.38
CA MET A 221 -8.66 -9.55 1.39
C MET A 221 -7.97 -8.27 0.86
N SER A 222 -8.70 -7.15 0.82
CA SER A 222 -8.15 -5.84 0.42
C SER A 222 -7.14 -5.28 1.42
N GLN A 223 -7.23 -5.70 2.68
CA GLN A 223 -6.38 -5.23 3.78
C GLN A 223 -5.08 -6.04 3.91
N LEU A 224 -4.94 -7.18 3.20
CA LEU A 224 -3.68 -7.89 3.14
C LEU A 224 -2.71 -7.17 2.20
N SER A 225 -1.50 -6.93 2.70
CA SER A 225 -0.38 -6.42 1.90
C SER A 225 0.09 -7.47 0.90
N THR A 226 0.65 -7.02 -0.22
CA THR A 226 1.39 -7.85 -1.17
C THR A 226 2.88 -7.90 -0.87
N THR A 227 3.37 -7.02 0.00
CA THR A 227 4.79 -6.88 0.35
C THR A 227 5.04 -7.02 1.85
N GLY A 228 4.34 -6.29 2.69
CA GLY A 228 4.58 -6.27 4.13
C GLY A 228 3.87 -7.38 4.91
N SER A 229 4.30 -7.61 6.13
CA SER A 229 3.77 -8.64 7.03
C SER A 229 2.49 -8.23 7.79
N PHE A 230 2.20 -6.95 7.86
CA PHE A 230 1.12 -6.40 8.66
C PHE A 230 -0.07 -5.98 7.76
N PRO A 231 -1.33 -6.24 8.16
CA PRO A 231 -2.48 -5.77 7.40
C PRO A 231 -2.59 -4.24 7.44
N SER A 232 -3.12 -3.65 6.38
CA SER A 232 -3.30 -2.19 6.28
C SER A 232 -4.40 -1.64 7.19
N GLY A 233 -5.12 -2.51 7.92
CA GLY A 233 -6.17 -2.17 8.86
C GLY A 233 -7.13 -3.32 9.08
N TRP A 234 -8.21 -3.04 9.79
CA TRP A 234 -9.33 -3.95 10.06
C TRP A 234 -10.60 -3.18 10.35
N GLU A 235 -11.71 -3.86 10.34
CA GLU A 235 -13.00 -3.31 10.71
C GLU A 235 -13.67 -4.20 11.78
N MET A 236 -14.47 -3.60 12.66
CA MET A 236 -15.33 -4.38 13.58
C MET A 236 -16.56 -4.81 12.80
N LYS A 237 -16.72 -6.12 12.60
CA LYS A 237 -17.86 -6.70 11.86
C LYS A 237 -18.50 -7.84 12.65
N SER A 238 -19.80 -8.05 12.40
CA SER A 238 -20.54 -9.22 12.91
C SER A 238 -20.06 -10.47 12.17
N PHE A 239 -19.61 -11.50 12.92
CA PHE A 239 -19.15 -12.76 12.34
C PHE A 239 -20.31 -13.58 11.77
N ASN A 240 -20.27 -13.79 10.46
CA ASN A 240 -21.25 -14.62 9.76
C ASN A 240 -20.60 -15.75 8.93
N GLY A 241 -19.29 -15.88 9.02
CA GLY A 241 -18.48 -16.85 8.28
C GLY A 241 -17.09 -16.33 8.01
N GLY A 242 -16.24 -17.16 7.42
CA GLY A 242 -14.85 -16.82 7.11
C GLY A 242 -13.86 -17.57 8.01
N MET A 243 -12.57 -17.44 7.66
CA MET A 243 -11.48 -18.08 8.40
C MET A 243 -11.23 -17.30 9.69
N ARG A 244 -10.97 -18.01 10.77
CA ARG A 244 -10.74 -17.47 12.12
C ARG A 244 -9.30 -17.66 12.50
N PHE A 245 -8.70 -16.64 13.09
CA PHE A 245 -7.28 -16.63 13.45
C PHE A 245 -7.06 -15.82 14.74
N THR A 246 -5.91 -16.00 15.36
CA THR A 246 -5.45 -15.33 16.57
C THR A 246 -3.99 -14.94 16.46
N ASN A 247 -3.42 -14.28 17.48
CA ASN A 247 -2.01 -13.99 17.53
C ASN A 247 -1.14 -15.24 17.35
N GLY A 248 -0.07 -15.13 16.58
CA GLY A 248 0.84 -16.21 16.19
C GLY A 248 0.45 -16.91 14.89
N ASP A 249 -0.76 -16.70 14.37
CA ASP A 249 -1.17 -17.30 13.11
C ASP A 249 -0.61 -16.50 11.91
N THR A 250 -0.30 -17.20 10.83
CA THR A 250 -0.09 -16.63 9.50
C THR A 250 -1.31 -16.90 8.63
N ILE A 251 -1.86 -15.85 8.02
CA ILE A 251 -2.95 -15.96 7.05
C ILE A 251 -2.42 -15.68 5.65
N LEU A 252 -2.78 -16.52 4.68
CA LEU A 252 -2.42 -16.34 3.28
C LEU A 252 -3.63 -16.52 2.37
N ALA A 253 -3.68 -15.75 1.29
CA ALA A 253 -4.72 -15.92 0.27
C ALA A 253 -4.51 -17.25 -0.47
N ARG A 254 -5.62 -17.94 -0.80
CA ARG A 254 -5.61 -19.21 -1.54
C ARG A 254 -6.08 -19.09 -2.98
N ILE A 255 -6.49 -17.90 -3.41
CA ILE A 255 -7.20 -17.67 -4.68
C ILE A 255 -6.41 -16.75 -5.61
N THR A 256 -6.50 -16.98 -6.93
CA THR A 256 -6.00 -16.10 -8.00
C THR A 256 -6.71 -14.73 -7.96
N PRO A 257 -6.00 -13.58 -8.17
CA PRO A 257 -4.54 -13.44 -8.29
C PRO A 257 -3.87 -13.13 -6.93
N CYS A 258 -4.60 -13.28 -5.83
CA CYS A 258 -4.18 -12.83 -4.51
C CYS A 258 -2.98 -13.64 -3.97
N LEU A 259 -2.98 -14.97 -4.18
CA LEU A 259 -1.87 -15.83 -3.79
C LEU A 259 -0.61 -15.49 -4.60
N GLU A 260 -0.72 -15.38 -5.91
CA GLU A 260 0.37 -15.05 -6.83
C GLU A 260 0.99 -13.68 -6.52
N ASN A 261 0.15 -12.74 -6.06
CA ASN A 261 0.59 -11.42 -5.63
C ASN A 261 1.13 -11.40 -4.19
N GLY A 262 1.24 -12.56 -3.52
CA GLY A 262 1.81 -12.69 -2.20
C GLY A 262 0.98 -12.12 -1.04
N LYS A 263 -0.35 -12.01 -1.19
CA LYS A 263 -1.22 -11.53 -0.10
C LYS A 263 -1.18 -12.46 1.11
N THR A 264 -0.42 -12.06 2.11
CA THR A 264 -0.14 -12.80 3.34
C THR A 264 -0.01 -11.82 4.50
N ALA A 265 -0.37 -12.23 5.71
CA ALA A 265 -0.10 -11.44 6.92
C ALA A 265 0.25 -12.34 8.11
N TYR A 266 1.14 -11.84 8.96
CA TYR A 266 1.42 -12.38 10.29
C TYR A 266 0.55 -11.67 11.32
N ILE A 267 -0.21 -12.43 12.09
CA ILE A 267 -1.15 -11.90 13.08
C ILE A 267 -0.46 -11.85 14.43
N ASN A 268 -0.16 -10.65 14.93
CA ASN A 268 0.54 -10.44 16.21
C ASN A 268 0.08 -9.18 16.97
N PHE A 269 -1.10 -8.63 16.61
CA PHE A 269 -1.59 -7.33 17.10
C PHE A 269 -2.97 -7.39 17.76
N LEU A 270 -3.56 -8.56 17.86
CA LEU A 270 -4.83 -8.76 18.55
C LEU A 270 -4.65 -8.66 20.06
N ASP A 271 -5.74 -8.42 20.78
CA ASP A 271 -5.75 -8.45 22.24
C ASP A 271 -5.54 -9.88 22.76
N ASP A 272 -5.25 -10.03 24.06
CA ASP A 272 -5.04 -11.37 24.62
C ASP A 272 -6.28 -12.26 24.40
N LYS A 273 -6.05 -13.47 23.89
CA LYS A 273 -7.08 -14.47 23.56
C LYS A 273 -8.15 -14.00 22.55
N GLU A 274 -7.96 -12.87 21.91
CA GLU A 274 -8.87 -12.40 20.86
C GLU A 274 -8.84 -13.32 19.65
N ILE A 275 -10.02 -13.55 19.07
CA ILE A 275 -10.19 -14.26 17.81
C ILE A 275 -10.73 -13.27 16.79
N ALA A 276 -9.97 -13.03 15.76
CA ALA A 276 -10.36 -12.29 14.58
C ALA A 276 -10.82 -13.23 13.46
N PHE A 277 -11.39 -12.68 12.41
CA PHE A 277 -11.79 -13.43 11.24
C PHE A 277 -11.54 -12.65 9.94
N GLY A 278 -11.67 -13.34 8.81
CA GLY A 278 -11.51 -12.72 7.51
C GLY A 278 -12.13 -13.56 6.40
N SER A 279 -11.64 -13.37 5.18
CA SER A 279 -12.16 -14.05 3.99
C SER A 279 -12.20 -15.57 4.13
N THR A 280 -13.22 -16.21 3.52
CA THR A 280 -13.24 -17.67 3.30
C THR A 280 -12.15 -18.15 2.36
N GLU A 281 -11.51 -17.22 1.62
CA GLU A 281 -10.41 -17.49 0.71
C GLU A 281 -9.03 -17.35 1.39
N TYR A 282 -8.97 -17.48 2.71
CA TYR A 282 -7.71 -17.63 3.45
C TYR A 282 -7.42 -19.09 3.77
N ILE A 283 -6.14 -19.39 3.86
CA ILE A 283 -5.58 -20.51 4.61
C ILE A 283 -4.91 -19.92 5.85
N VAL A 284 -5.12 -20.54 7.00
CA VAL A 284 -4.51 -20.14 8.27
C VAL A 284 -3.49 -21.19 8.67
N LEU A 285 -2.25 -20.77 8.88
CA LEU A 285 -1.18 -21.60 9.43
C LEU A 285 -0.96 -21.19 10.89
N ALA A 286 -1.18 -22.10 11.81
CA ALA A 286 -0.91 -21.89 13.23
C ALA A 286 0.30 -22.74 13.65
N PRO A 287 1.31 -22.19 14.32
CA PRO A 287 2.50 -22.92 14.68
C PRO A 287 2.19 -24.07 15.65
N LYS A 288 2.87 -25.18 15.49
CA LYS A 288 2.94 -26.25 16.49
C LYS A 288 3.93 -25.89 17.58
N GLU A 289 3.91 -26.65 18.67
CA GLU A 289 4.84 -26.48 19.80
C GLU A 289 6.29 -26.57 19.31
N GLY A 290 7.13 -25.64 19.77
CA GLY A 290 8.55 -25.55 19.36
C GLY A 290 8.78 -24.80 18.03
N VAL A 291 7.74 -24.46 17.28
CA VAL A 291 7.88 -23.70 16.00
C VAL A 291 7.63 -22.22 16.23
N PRO A 292 8.61 -21.34 15.99
CA PRO A 292 8.40 -19.89 16.07
C PRO A 292 7.32 -19.43 15.09
N PRO A 293 6.36 -18.61 15.53
CA PRO A 293 5.31 -18.12 14.64
C PRO A 293 5.82 -17.40 13.39
N GLU A 294 6.90 -16.64 13.52
CA GLU A 294 7.56 -15.88 12.46
C GLU A 294 8.09 -16.80 11.34
N TYR A 295 8.48 -18.03 11.70
CA TYR A 295 8.91 -19.05 10.75
C TYR A 295 7.82 -19.36 9.72
N LEU A 296 6.57 -19.50 10.17
CA LEU A 296 5.44 -19.79 9.27
C LEU A 296 5.13 -18.62 8.33
N TYR A 297 5.35 -17.38 8.77
CA TYR A 297 5.23 -16.23 7.89
C TYR A 297 6.33 -16.22 6.82
N CYS A 298 7.58 -16.43 7.22
CA CYS A 298 8.69 -16.52 6.28
C CYS A 298 8.48 -17.68 5.28
N LEU A 299 8.03 -18.84 5.75
CA LEU A 299 7.65 -19.96 4.90
C LEU A 299 6.56 -19.59 3.89
N ALA A 300 5.47 -18.94 4.34
CA ALA A 300 4.37 -18.55 3.46
C ALA A 300 4.77 -17.52 2.39
N ARG A 301 5.90 -16.85 2.57
CA ARG A 301 6.52 -15.92 1.61
C ARG A 301 7.70 -16.52 0.85
N TYR A 302 8.14 -17.72 1.23
CA TYR A 302 9.28 -18.39 0.60
C TYR A 302 8.97 -18.72 -0.86
N PRO A 303 9.85 -18.35 -1.82
CA PRO A 303 9.56 -18.51 -3.25
C PRO A 303 9.18 -19.95 -3.65
N ALA A 304 9.89 -20.96 -3.13
CA ALA A 304 9.59 -22.35 -3.46
C ALA A 304 8.21 -22.78 -2.94
N PHE A 305 7.76 -22.29 -1.79
CA PHE A 305 6.44 -22.55 -1.24
C PHE A 305 5.35 -21.89 -2.09
N VAL A 306 5.54 -20.62 -2.45
CA VAL A 306 4.59 -19.88 -3.30
C VAL A 306 4.47 -20.53 -4.68
N ASP A 307 5.59 -20.88 -5.30
CA ASP A 307 5.61 -21.58 -6.59
C ASP A 307 4.89 -22.94 -6.53
N TYR A 308 5.12 -23.70 -5.47
CA TYR A 308 4.40 -24.95 -5.24
C TYR A 308 2.88 -24.71 -5.10
N ALA A 309 2.49 -23.73 -4.29
CA ALA A 309 1.09 -23.41 -4.10
C ALA A 309 0.42 -22.97 -5.41
N VAL A 310 1.06 -22.12 -6.20
CA VAL A 310 0.55 -21.65 -7.50
C VAL A 310 0.45 -22.80 -8.51
N LYS A 311 1.47 -23.65 -8.64
CA LYS A 311 1.46 -24.80 -9.56
C LYS A 311 0.37 -25.83 -9.24
N ASN A 312 -0.08 -25.89 -7.99
CA ASN A 312 -1.11 -26.83 -7.54
C ASN A 312 -2.50 -26.18 -7.39
N MET A 313 -2.70 -24.97 -7.93
CA MET A 313 -4.02 -24.35 -7.98
C MET A 313 -4.94 -25.06 -8.97
N ASN A 314 -6.19 -25.27 -8.58
CA ASN A 314 -7.23 -25.90 -9.38
C ASN A 314 -8.46 -24.99 -9.50
N GLY A 315 -9.19 -25.10 -10.63
CA GLY A 315 -10.40 -24.36 -10.90
C GLY A 315 -10.41 -23.68 -12.26
N SER A 316 -11.47 -22.94 -12.57
CA SER A 316 -11.61 -22.20 -13.83
C SER A 316 -10.66 -21.00 -13.87
N SER A 317 -10.27 -20.60 -15.08
CA SER A 317 -9.43 -19.41 -15.31
C SER A 317 -9.94 -18.19 -14.53
N GLY A 318 -9.04 -17.53 -13.81
CA GLY A 318 -9.34 -16.34 -13.00
C GLY A 318 -10.01 -16.63 -11.63
N ARG A 319 -10.27 -17.93 -11.30
CA ARG A 319 -10.84 -18.34 -10.00
C ARG A 319 -10.20 -19.62 -9.47
N GLN A 320 -8.93 -19.83 -9.77
CA GLN A 320 -8.18 -20.98 -9.28
C GLN A 320 -7.89 -20.84 -7.78
N ARG A 321 -7.82 -21.97 -7.08
CA ARG A 321 -7.54 -22.04 -5.64
C ARG A 321 -6.60 -23.18 -5.33
N VAL A 322 -5.70 -22.97 -4.37
CA VAL A 322 -4.97 -24.06 -3.74
C VAL A 322 -5.76 -24.59 -2.54
N SER A 323 -5.72 -25.90 -2.31
CA SER A 323 -6.36 -26.51 -1.15
C SER A 323 -5.48 -26.43 0.09
N ALA A 324 -6.09 -26.45 1.28
CA ALA A 324 -5.38 -26.55 2.55
C ALA A 324 -4.56 -27.85 2.63
N ASP A 325 -5.13 -28.95 2.16
CA ASP A 325 -4.44 -30.25 2.11
C ASP A 325 -3.20 -30.23 1.23
N THR A 326 -3.29 -29.56 0.07
CA THR A 326 -2.14 -29.34 -0.82
C THR A 326 -1.04 -28.57 -0.11
N ILE A 327 -1.35 -27.48 0.54
CA ILE A 327 -0.37 -26.68 1.33
C ILE A 327 0.29 -27.54 2.40
N GLY A 328 -0.48 -28.39 3.06
CA GLY A 328 0.02 -29.31 4.11
C GLY A 328 1.03 -30.34 3.61
N GLN A 329 1.00 -30.69 2.33
CA GLN A 329 1.91 -31.65 1.71
C GLN A 329 3.21 -31.01 1.17
N PHE A 330 3.37 -29.70 1.29
CA PHE A 330 4.64 -29.09 0.91
C PHE A 330 5.78 -29.62 1.79
N VAL A 331 6.86 -30.03 1.16
CA VAL A 331 8.06 -30.53 1.82
C VAL A 331 9.08 -29.41 1.94
N ILE A 332 9.54 -29.18 3.16
CA ILE A 332 10.55 -28.16 3.49
C ILE A 332 11.74 -28.81 4.21
N ASN A 333 12.91 -28.20 4.15
CA ASN A 333 14.00 -28.55 5.03
C ASN A 333 13.57 -28.34 6.49
N CYS A 334 13.87 -29.29 7.35
CA CYS A 334 13.46 -29.31 8.76
C CYS A 334 14.66 -28.95 9.64
N PRO A 335 14.79 -27.70 10.08
CA PRO A 335 15.86 -27.31 11.02
C PRO A 335 15.70 -28.05 12.35
N ASN A 336 16.80 -28.22 13.07
CA ASN A 336 16.74 -28.75 14.43
C ASN A 336 16.13 -27.73 15.42
N GLU A 337 15.79 -28.18 16.61
CA GLU A 337 15.09 -27.35 17.63
C GLU A 337 15.95 -26.16 18.08
N ASP A 338 17.26 -26.30 18.21
CA ASP A 338 18.16 -25.23 18.65
C ASP A 338 18.21 -24.10 17.59
N ASP A 339 18.39 -24.46 16.33
CA ASP A 339 18.42 -23.50 15.21
C ASP A 339 17.08 -22.78 15.04
N LEU A 340 15.95 -23.51 15.22
CA LEU A 340 14.61 -22.91 15.24
C LEU A 340 14.44 -21.92 16.38
N MET A 341 14.95 -22.24 17.57
CA MET A 341 14.89 -21.36 18.73
C MET A 341 15.71 -20.10 18.50
N ASP A 342 16.93 -20.22 17.98
CA ASP A 342 17.81 -19.08 17.66
C ASP A 342 17.19 -18.17 16.60
N PHE A 343 16.64 -18.75 15.54
CA PHE A 343 15.86 -18.01 14.55
C PHE A 343 14.69 -17.24 15.21
N GLY A 344 13.90 -17.94 16.05
CA GLY A 344 12.76 -17.36 16.73
C GLY A 344 13.13 -16.18 17.63
N ASN A 345 14.23 -16.29 18.37
CA ASN A 345 14.73 -15.21 19.24
C ASN A 345 15.05 -13.93 18.47
N ILE A 346 15.68 -14.04 17.30
CA ILE A 346 16.01 -12.89 16.46
C ILE A 346 14.76 -12.39 15.73
N ALA A 347 14.05 -13.29 15.02
CA ALA A 347 12.89 -12.95 14.20
C ALA A 347 11.79 -12.27 15.01
N SER A 348 11.47 -12.78 16.21
CA SER A 348 10.46 -12.15 17.08
C SER A 348 10.73 -10.68 17.36
N THR A 349 12.02 -10.32 17.58
CA THR A 349 12.42 -8.93 17.81
C THR A 349 12.18 -8.06 16.57
N LEU A 350 12.54 -8.56 15.38
CA LEU A 350 12.30 -7.88 14.11
C LEU A 350 10.79 -7.66 13.88
N PHE A 351 9.99 -8.70 14.04
CA PHE A 351 8.54 -8.62 13.86
C PHE A 351 7.83 -7.77 14.92
N MET A 352 8.31 -7.74 16.16
CA MET A 352 7.82 -6.79 17.17
C MET A 352 8.06 -5.35 16.76
N LYS A 353 9.23 -5.04 16.20
CA LYS A 353 9.53 -3.68 15.70
C LYS A 353 8.66 -3.34 14.49
N MET A 354 8.49 -4.26 13.54
CA MET A 354 7.59 -4.07 12.39
C MET A 354 6.14 -3.84 12.82
N LYS A 355 5.63 -4.59 13.81
CA LYS A 355 4.32 -4.36 14.42
C LYS A 355 4.20 -2.95 15.00
N SER A 356 5.19 -2.53 15.82
CA SER A 356 5.18 -1.19 16.45
C SER A 356 5.10 -0.08 15.40
N ASN A 357 5.94 -0.15 14.37
CA ASN A 357 5.95 0.81 13.28
C ASN A 357 4.62 0.79 12.50
N SER A 358 4.05 -0.39 12.25
CA SER A 358 2.78 -0.52 11.51
C SER A 358 1.60 0.05 12.30
N LEU A 359 1.55 -0.18 13.61
CA LEU A 359 0.52 0.42 14.48
C LEU A 359 0.69 1.94 14.59
N GLU A 360 1.92 2.44 14.63
CA GLU A 360 2.21 3.87 14.57
C GLU A 360 1.72 4.47 13.26
N ASN A 361 1.98 3.81 12.12
CA ASN A 361 1.53 4.24 10.80
C ASN A 361 0.00 4.36 10.71
N LEU A 362 -0.76 3.42 11.28
CA LEU A 362 -2.22 3.50 11.33
C LEU A 362 -2.70 4.73 12.13
N ARG A 363 -2.02 5.03 13.25
CA ARG A 363 -2.33 6.22 14.06
C ARG A 363 -1.99 7.52 13.35
N LEU A 364 -0.81 7.59 12.72
CA LEU A 364 -0.36 8.76 11.96
C LEU A 364 -1.27 9.03 10.77
N ALA A 365 -1.66 8.00 10.00
CA ALA A 365 -2.60 8.13 8.90
C ALA A 365 -3.97 8.63 9.38
N SER A 366 -4.50 8.07 10.48
CA SER A 366 -5.76 8.52 11.07
C SER A 366 -5.69 9.98 11.55
N LEU A 367 -4.57 10.38 12.15
CA LEU A 367 -4.33 11.77 12.60
C LEU A 367 -4.28 12.71 11.40
N ARG A 368 -3.50 12.39 10.37
CA ARG A 368 -3.42 13.15 9.11
C ARG A 368 -4.81 13.35 8.50
N ASP A 369 -5.57 12.26 8.35
CA ASP A 369 -6.89 12.26 7.72
C ASP A 369 -7.92 13.08 8.54
N ALA A 370 -7.76 13.14 9.86
CA ALA A 370 -8.58 13.98 10.73
C ALA A 370 -8.17 15.47 10.71
N LEU A 371 -6.85 15.75 10.57
CA LEU A 371 -6.31 17.11 10.55
C LEU A 371 -6.52 17.79 9.18
N LEU A 372 -6.39 17.04 8.09
CA LEU A 372 -6.45 17.57 6.73
C LEU A 372 -7.66 18.48 6.48
N PRO A 373 -8.91 18.07 6.66
CA PRO A 373 -10.05 18.95 6.39
C PRO A 373 -10.10 20.17 7.32
N LYS A 374 -9.64 20.05 8.56
CA LYS A 374 -9.66 21.14 9.55
C LYS A 374 -8.60 22.20 9.27
N LEU A 375 -7.43 21.78 8.82
CA LEU A 375 -6.35 22.68 8.41
C LEU A 375 -6.72 23.39 7.10
N MET A 376 -7.25 22.64 6.11
CA MET A 376 -7.65 23.20 4.82
C MET A 376 -8.84 24.17 4.91
N SER A 377 -9.77 23.96 5.86
CA SER A 377 -10.88 24.88 6.10
C SER A 377 -10.53 26.09 6.97
N GLY A 378 -9.39 26.05 7.66
CA GLY A 378 -9.03 27.06 8.66
C GLY A 378 -9.72 26.89 10.01
N GLU A 379 -10.41 25.77 10.28
CA GLU A 379 -10.95 25.41 11.59
C GLU A 379 -9.82 25.35 12.63
N ILE A 380 -8.68 24.80 12.25
CA ILE A 380 -7.44 24.89 13.04
C ILE A 380 -6.60 26.03 12.48
N ASP A 381 -6.38 27.05 13.30
CA ASP A 381 -5.53 28.20 12.97
C ASP A 381 -4.07 27.94 13.38
N VAL A 382 -3.19 27.84 12.38
CA VAL A 382 -1.76 27.60 12.57
C VAL A 382 -0.91 28.88 12.57
N SER A 383 -1.54 30.08 12.55
CA SER A 383 -0.82 31.36 12.43
C SER A 383 0.21 31.56 13.54
N ASN A 384 -0.07 31.07 14.73
CA ASN A 384 0.76 31.24 15.94
C ASN A 384 1.63 30.00 16.27
N ILE A 385 1.66 29.00 15.40
CA ILE A 385 2.54 27.82 15.59
C ILE A 385 3.94 28.21 15.11
N GLU A 386 4.93 28.00 15.96
CA GLU A 386 6.37 28.10 15.63
C GLU A 386 6.93 26.68 15.48
N PHE A 387 7.75 26.44 14.45
CA PHE A 387 8.46 25.18 14.16
C PHE A 387 9.96 25.37 14.36
#